data_6e853f85010263b7e50587d335229012
#
_entry.id   6e853f85010263b7e50587d335229012
#
_cell.length_a   1.000
_cell.length_b   1.000
_cell.length_c   1.000
_cell.angle_alpha   90.00
_cell.angle_beta   90.00
_cell.angle_gamma   90.00
#
_symmetry.space_group_name_H-M   'P 1'
#
loop_
_entity.id
_entity.type
_entity.pdbx_description
1 polymer ?
#
loop_
_entity_poly.entity_id
_entity_poly.type
_entity_poly.pdbx_seq_one_letter_code
_entity_poly.pdbx_strand_id
1 'polypeptide(L)'
;MRVNRGGLRRSTAALLALAAVATGCSENPLTAPPPTIEPAAPAVAPPPATQPAGELLPLGGRPQAAIFDERSGSLAVLTPGTDPQSPATLTLFAVSGGTRELTLPGPATALAGGGNGSAYLSTRGGYFTVDLTAGTATPVSITDEADTDFTAIARRADGRLVLGSADGTAYTLGSATTVAEKVKIFARVDAIVTEGNDAVVLDRGQTSVTALNSDGRSQQALRAGEGAATMAADPAGRVLVADTRGGQLLVFGVDPLIERQAYPVPQAPYGLAGSRNLAWVSQTAANMVVGYDLTTGIPVEKVRYPTVQQPNSLAFDDKSDTLYVVSATGAGVQVIRNAAGAR
;
A
#
# COMPACT_ATOMS: atom_id res chain seq x y z
N MET A 1 -56.41 39.08 -78.62
CA MET A 1 -55.33 39.24 -79.57
C MET A 1 -53.96 39.30 -78.84
N ARG A 2 -53.00 38.48 -79.19
CA ARG A 2 -51.59 38.35 -78.75
C ARG A 2 -51.36 37.71 -77.40
N VAL A 3 -50.93 36.52 -77.58
CA VAL A 3 -50.09 35.60 -76.72
C VAL A 3 -48.77 36.23 -76.39
N ASN A 4 -48.29 36.13 -75.15
CA ASN A 4 -46.83 36.08 -74.96
C ASN A 4 -46.46 35.05 -73.90
N ARG A 5 -45.61 34.12 -74.34
CA ARG A 5 -45.00 33.05 -73.64
C ARG A 5 -43.77 33.61 -72.88
N GLY A 6 -43.67 33.32 -71.60
CA GLY A 6 -42.46 33.64 -70.81
C GLY A 6 -42.03 32.45 -69.97
N GLY A 7 -40.85 31.99 -70.23
CA GLY A 7 -40.28 30.69 -69.89
C GLY A 7 -40.06 30.41 -68.43
N LEU A 8 -40.19 29.17 -68.17
CA LEU A 8 -39.90 28.51 -66.92
C LEU A 8 -38.40 28.31 -66.77
N ARG A 9 -37.75 29.08 -65.86
CA ARG A 9 -36.36 28.78 -65.46
C ARG A 9 -36.39 27.77 -64.29
N ARG A 10 -35.94 26.57 -64.55
CA ARG A 10 -35.65 25.54 -63.56
C ARG A 10 -34.37 25.89 -62.82
N SER A 11 -34.49 26.25 -61.54
CA SER A 11 -33.34 26.38 -60.62
C SER A 11 -33.12 25.02 -59.96
N THR A 12 -32.08 24.34 -60.39
CA THR A 12 -31.58 23.13 -59.72
C THR A 12 -30.82 23.56 -58.48
N ALA A 13 -31.42 23.37 -57.32
CA ALA A 13 -30.73 23.45 -56.01
C ALA A 13 -29.97 22.15 -55.74
N ALA A 14 -28.66 22.24 -55.79
CA ALA A 14 -27.76 21.15 -55.37
C ALA A 14 -27.73 21.09 -53.85
N LEU A 15 -28.33 20.07 -53.24
CA LEU A 15 -28.11 19.76 -51.85
C LEU A 15 -26.75 19.07 -51.69
N LEU A 16 -25.76 19.78 -51.15
CA LEU A 16 -24.56 19.16 -50.59
C LEU A 16 -24.91 18.55 -49.24
N ALA A 17 -25.03 17.23 -49.18
CA ALA A 17 -25.09 16.50 -47.92
C ALA A 17 -23.66 16.40 -47.36
N LEU A 18 -23.35 17.18 -46.30
CA LEU A 18 -22.15 17.04 -45.52
C LEU A 18 -22.31 15.80 -44.59
N ALA A 19 -21.76 14.67 -44.98
CA ALA A 19 -21.63 13.52 -44.10
C ALA A 19 -20.47 13.79 -43.11
N ALA A 20 -20.83 14.27 -41.91
CA ALA A 20 -19.91 14.30 -40.79
C ALA A 20 -19.66 12.84 -40.33
N VAL A 21 -18.54 12.28 -40.72
CA VAL A 21 -18.05 11.01 -40.17
C VAL A 21 -17.55 11.34 -38.74
N ALA A 22 -18.42 11.12 -37.76
CA ALA A 22 -18.01 11.08 -36.37
C ALA A 22 -17.21 9.78 -36.19
N THR A 23 -15.88 9.87 -36.29
CA THR A 23 -14.97 8.82 -35.79
C THR A 23 -14.99 8.89 -34.27
N GLY A 24 -16.04 8.36 -33.66
CA GLY A 24 -16.06 8.01 -32.26
C GLY A 24 -15.11 6.84 -32.11
N CYS A 25 -13.91 7.06 -31.53
CA CYS A 25 -13.15 5.99 -30.93
C CYS A 25 -14.00 5.45 -29.78
N SER A 26 -14.83 4.45 -30.05
CA SER A 26 -15.46 3.69 -28.99
C SER A 26 -14.38 2.80 -28.37
N GLU A 27 -13.71 3.30 -27.33
CA GLU A 27 -12.94 2.42 -26.46
C GLU A 27 -13.89 1.31 -26.00
N ASN A 28 -13.46 0.07 -26.18
CA ASN A 28 -14.24 -1.06 -25.70
C ASN A 28 -14.39 -0.93 -24.18
N PRO A 29 -15.61 -0.76 -23.63
CA PRO A 29 -15.81 -0.57 -22.20
C PRO A 29 -15.26 -1.73 -21.35
N LEU A 30 -15.00 -2.89 -21.94
CA LEU A 30 -14.38 -4.05 -21.29
C LEU A 30 -12.84 -3.93 -21.19
N THR A 31 -12.22 -3.02 -21.94
CA THR A 31 -10.77 -2.77 -21.95
C THR A 31 -10.41 -1.37 -21.47
N ALA A 32 -11.40 -0.53 -21.18
CA ALA A 32 -11.16 0.78 -20.59
C ALA A 32 -10.56 0.61 -19.19
N PRO A 33 -9.54 1.42 -18.82
CA PRO A 33 -9.02 1.40 -17.47
C PRO A 33 -10.14 1.74 -16.48
N PRO A 34 -10.13 1.13 -15.29
CA PRO A 34 -11.17 1.40 -14.29
C PRO A 34 -11.14 2.89 -13.87
N PRO A 35 -12.30 3.48 -13.56
CA PRO A 35 -12.37 4.87 -13.12
C PRO A 35 -11.60 5.06 -11.80
N THR A 36 -10.83 6.13 -11.72
CA THR A 36 -9.99 6.43 -10.57
C THR A 36 -10.28 7.81 -9.99
N ILE A 37 -9.95 7.97 -8.72
CA ILE A 37 -9.87 9.26 -8.03
C ILE A 37 -8.40 9.56 -7.72
N GLU A 38 -8.10 10.80 -7.35
CA GLU A 38 -6.77 11.14 -6.84
C GLU A 38 -6.49 10.34 -5.56
N PRO A 39 -5.41 9.54 -5.48
CA PRO A 39 -5.07 8.77 -4.29
C PRO A 39 -4.90 9.67 -3.06
N ALA A 40 -5.50 9.29 -1.94
CA ALA A 40 -5.32 10.03 -0.69
C ALA A 40 -3.86 10.00 -0.24
N ALA A 41 -3.35 11.16 0.18
CA ALA A 41 -2.01 11.31 0.73
C ALA A 41 -2.07 11.55 2.25
N PRO A 42 -0.98 11.26 3.00
CA PRO A 42 -0.92 11.62 4.41
C PRO A 42 -1.01 13.15 4.55
N ALA A 43 -1.66 13.63 5.60
CA ALA A 43 -1.62 15.05 5.89
C ALA A 43 -0.18 15.50 6.18
N VAL A 44 0.16 16.71 5.79
CA VAL A 44 1.43 17.32 6.19
C VAL A 44 1.38 17.59 7.69
N ALA A 45 2.23 16.91 8.44
CA ALA A 45 2.26 17.02 9.89
C ALA A 45 2.82 18.38 10.33
N PRO A 46 2.21 19.05 11.31
CA PRO A 46 2.81 20.25 11.92
C PRO A 46 4.09 19.88 12.67
N PRO A 47 4.93 20.86 13.07
CA PRO A 47 5.98 20.60 14.03
C PRO A 47 5.40 19.97 15.31
N PRO A 48 6.07 18.98 15.93
CA PRO A 48 5.59 18.37 17.16
C PRO A 48 5.40 19.40 18.27
N ALA A 49 4.19 19.46 18.85
CA ALA A 49 3.88 20.37 19.97
C ALA A 49 4.37 19.82 21.33
N THR A 50 4.60 18.51 21.40
CA THR A 50 5.06 17.81 22.61
C THR A 50 6.21 16.87 22.23
N GLN A 51 7.04 16.56 23.23
CA GLN A 51 8.11 15.58 23.03
C GLN A 51 7.51 14.21 22.68
N PRO A 52 8.04 13.53 21.65
CA PRO A 52 7.65 12.15 21.33
C PRO A 52 7.84 11.22 22.54
N ALA A 53 6.92 10.27 22.70
CA ALA A 53 7.01 9.28 23.77
C ALA A 53 8.15 8.27 23.52
N GLY A 54 8.78 7.76 24.58
CA GLY A 54 9.80 6.72 24.49
C GLY A 54 11.17 7.23 24.02
N GLU A 55 11.89 6.40 23.29
CA GLU A 55 13.25 6.65 22.81
C GLU A 55 13.23 7.04 21.31
N LEU A 56 14.16 7.90 20.91
CA LEU A 56 14.33 8.31 19.52
C LEU A 56 15.68 7.82 18.98
N LEU A 57 15.63 6.99 17.93
CA LEU A 57 16.80 6.53 17.18
C LEU A 57 16.99 7.40 15.94
N PRO A 58 18.24 7.77 15.61
CA PRO A 58 18.51 8.59 14.43
C PRO A 58 18.23 7.82 13.15
N LEU A 59 17.50 8.45 12.23
CA LEU A 59 17.28 7.99 10.86
C LEU A 59 17.00 9.20 10.01
N GLY A 60 17.80 9.38 8.96
CA GLY A 60 17.63 10.44 7.98
C GLY A 60 16.80 10.03 6.77
N GLY A 61 16.77 10.91 5.76
CA GLY A 61 16.11 10.64 4.49
C GLY A 61 14.58 10.75 4.54
N ARG A 62 13.92 10.01 3.63
CA ARG A 62 12.45 9.94 3.53
C ARG A 62 11.99 8.48 3.57
N PRO A 63 11.99 7.84 4.73
CA PRO A 63 11.53 6.46 4.88
C PRO A 63 10.10 6.27 4.38
N GLN A 64 9.83 5.14 3.71
CA GLN A 64 8.52 4.84 3.14
C GLN A 64 7.82 3.64 3.81
N ALA A 65 8.59 2.66 4.27
CA ALA A 65 8.02 1.44 4.85
C ALA A 65 8.90 0.92 5.98
N ALA A 66 8.28 0.25 6.94
CA ALA A 66 8.97 -0.41 8.03
C ALA A 66 8.29 -1.74 8.34
N ILE A 67 9.10 -2.75 8.68
CA ILE A 67 8.65 -4.04 9.20
C ILE A 67 9.51 -4.41 10.40
N PHE A 68 8.93 -5.14 11.34
CA PHE A 68 9.67 -5.81 12.39
C PHE A 68 9.73 -7.32 12.11
N ASP A 69 10.90 -7.91 12.19
CA ASP A 69 11.08 -9.36 12.06
C ASP A 69 11.53 -9.96 13.40
N GLU A 70 10.65 -10.76 14.01
CA GLU A 70 10.88 -11.36 15.32
C GLU A 70 12.07 -12.32 15.35
N ARG A 71 12.36 -13.01 14.24
CA ARG A 71 13.45 -13.99 14.19
C ARG A 71 14.83 -13.34 14.20
N SER A 72 15.02 -12.30 13.40
CA SER A 72 16.27 -11.52 13.43
C SER A 72 16.33 -10.54 14.60
N GLY A 73 15.18 -10.25 15.24
CA GLY A 73 15.06 -9.23 16.27
C GLY A 73 15.40 -7.84 15.74
N SER A 74 14.98 -7.53 14.51
CA SER A 74 15.35 -6.29 13.85
C SER A 74 14.15 -5.58 13.25
N LEU A 75 14.11 -4.25 13.43
CA LEU A 75 13.28 -3.35 12.63
C LEU A 75 14.04 -3.07 11.32
N ALA A 76 13.42 -3.33 10.20
CA ALA A 76 13.93 -2.98 8.88
C ALA A 76 13.13 -1.80 8.31
N VAL A 77 13.83 -0.73 7.90
CA VAL A 77 13.22 0.49 7.38
C VAL A 77 13.74 0.77 5.98
N LEU A 78 12.82 0.83 5.00
CA LEU A 78 13.13 1.15 3.61
C LEU A 78 13.13 2.67 3.41
N THR A 79 14.24 3.18 2.92
CA THR A 79 14.39 4.55 2.44
C THR A 79 14.74 4.53 0.95
N PRO A 80 13.87 4.98 0.05
CA PRO A 80 14.17 5.11 -1.38
C PRO A 80 15.36 6.01 -1.63
N GLY A 81 16.01 5.84 -2.78
CA GLY A 81 17.03 6.76 -3.25
C GLY A 81 16.47 8.17 -3.52
N THR A 82 17.36 9.13 -3.71
CA THR A 82 17.02 10.53 -3.98
C THR A 82 16.31 10.71 -5.33
N ASP A 83 16.61 9.85 -6.27
CA ASP A 83 16.02 9.81 -7.61
C ASP A 83 15.34 8.45 -7.84
N PRO A 84 14.33 8.37 -8.74
CA PRO A 84 13.60 7.12 -9.00
C PRO A 84 14.46 5.95 -9.46
N GLN A 85 15.65 6.20 -10.01
CA GLN A 85 16.59 5.16 -10.45
C GLN A 85 17.71 4.90 -9.45
N SER A 86 17.83 5.71 -8.41
CA SER A 86 18.89 5.57 -7.41
C SER A 86 18.64 4.37 -6.50
N PRO A 87 19.71 3.65 -6.09
CA PRO A 87 19.61 2.57 -5.12
C PRO A 87 18.89 3.01 -3.84
N ALA A 88 18.01 2.16 -3.34
CA ALA A 88 17.38 2.36 -2.05
C ALA A 88 18.29 1.86 -0.91
N THR A 89 18.03 2.31 0.30
CA THR A 89 18.72 1.87 1.52
C THR A 89 17.74 1.14 2.43
N LEU A 90 18.15 0.00 2.96
CA LEU A 90 17.46 -0.69 4.04
C LEU A 90 18.25 -0.49 5.32
N THR A 91 17.69 0.24 6.28
CA THR A 91 18.32 0.45 7.59
C THR A 91 17.76 -0.58 8.59
N LEU A 92 18.65 -1.34 9.23
CA LEU A 92 18.32 -2.37 10.20
C LEU A 92 18.66 -1.87 11.60
N PHE A 93 17.67 -1.82 12.49
CA PHE A 93 17.84 -1.51 13.92
C PHE A 93 17.66 -2.79 14.72
N ALA A 94 18.72 -3.29 15.32
CA ALA A 94 18.66 -4.50 16.14
C ALA A 94 18.13 -4.19 17.55
N VAL A 95 17.22 -5.02 18.06
CA VAL A 95 16.73 -4.92 19.46
C VAL A 95 17.86 -5.01 20.47
N SER A 96 18.91 -5.79 20.17
CA SER A 96 20.12 -5.89 20.99
C SER A 96 21.00 -4.65 20.98
N GLY A 97 20.63 -3.63 20.20
CA GLY A 97 21.39 -2.42 19.95
C GLY A 97 22.21 -2.48 18.67
N GLY A 98 22.49 -1.32 18.12
CA GLY A 98 23.21 -1.15 16.86
C GLY A 98 22.31 -0.93 15.66
N THR A 99 22.89 -0.24 14.70
CA THR A 99 22.24 0.11 13.42
C THR A 99 23.16 -0.34 12.28
N ARG A 100 22.59 -0.95 11.25
CA ARG A 100 23.28 -1.31 10.02
C ARG A 100 22.52 -0.73 8.83
N GLU A 101 23.24 -0.10 7.92
CA GLU A 101 22.70 0.34 6.63
C GLU A 101 23.14 -0.63 5.54
N LEU A 102 22.18 -1.02 4.71
CA LEU A 102 22.38 -1.88 3.55
C LEU A 102 21.92 -1.10 2.31
N THR A 103 22.86 -0.71 1.47
CA THR A 103 22.54 -0.17 0.14
C THR A 103 22.10 -1.32 -0.76
N LEU A 104 20.88 -1.21 -1.32
CA LEU A 104 20.34 -2.23 -2.22
C LEU A 104 20.98 -2.12 -3.61
N PRO A 105 20.94 -3.18 -4.43
CA PRO A 105 21.50 -3.17 -5.79
C PRO A 105 20.79 -2.20 -6.76
N GLY A 106 19.62 -1.66 -6.37
CA GLY A 106 18.83 -0.74 -7.18
C GLY A 106 17.68 -0.12 -6.40
N PRO A 107 16.77 0.59 -7.08
CA PRO A 107 15.59 1.16 -6.46
C PRO A 107 14.66 0.08 -5.92
N ALA A 108 13.95 0.38 -4.84
CA ALA A 108 12.92 -0.48 -4.25
C ALA A 108 11.69 0.34 -3.90
N THR A 109 10.50 -0.25 -4.06
CA THR A 109 9.21 0.46 -3.98
C THR A 109 8.32 -0.01 -2.83
N ALA A 110 8.45 -1.26 -2.40
CA ALA A 110 7.71 -1.81 -1.27
C ALA A 110 8.58 -2.79 -0.48
N LEU A 111 8.19 -3.03 0.78
CA LEU A 111 8.89 -3.88 1.74
C LEU A 111 7.89 -4.82 2.40
N ALA A 112 8.18 -6.12 2.39
CA ALA A 112 7.42 -7.15 3.09
C ALA A 112 8.33 -8.04 3.93
N GLY A 113 7.85 -8.46 5.10
CA GLY A 113 8.53 -9.41 5.96
C GLY A 113 8.37 -10.85 5.48
N GLY A 114 9.41 -11.66 5.64
CA GLY A 114 9.36 -13.09 5.43
C GLY A 114 8.94 -13.89 6.67
N GLY A 115 8.99 -13.28 7.85
CA GLY A 115 8.70 -13.93 9.15
C GLY A 115 9.75 -14.96 9.59
N ASN A 116 10.86 -15.06 8.88
CA ASN A 116 11.90 -16.09 9.10
C ASN A 116 13.32 -15.52 9.06
N GLY A 117 13.50 -14.24 9.32
CA GLY A 117 14.78 -13.54 9.23
C GLY A 117 15.06 -13.01 7.83
N SER A 118 14.09 -13.02 6.94
CA SER A 118 14.21 -12.46 5.61
C SER A 118 13.20 -11.35 5.34
N ALA A 119 13.51 -10.49 4.38
CA ALA A 119 12.59 -9.49 3.83
C ALA A 119 12.62 -9.54 2.30
N TYR A 120 11.55 -9.04 1.69
CA TYR A 120 11.37 -8.96 0.25
C TYR A 120 11.06 -7.53 -0.14
N LEU A 121 11.70 -7.03 -1.20
CA LEU A 121 11.47 -5.67 -1.68
C LEU A 121 11.20 -5.69 -3.18
N SER A 122 10.08 -5.12 -3.59
CA SER A 122 9.75 -5.02 -5.01
C SER A 122 10.64 -4.00 -5.74
N THR A 123 11.00 -4.33 -6.97
CA THR A 123 11.74 -3.48 -7.89
C THR A 123 11.27 -3.73 -9.32
N ARG A 124 11.74 -2.93 -10.27
CA ARG A 124 11.48 -3.18 -11.69
C ARG A 124 12.05 -4.54 -12.11
N GLY A 125 11.26 -5.32 -12.80
CA GLY A 125 11.63 -6.65 -13.33
C GLY A 125 11.71 -7.77 -12.30
N GLY A 126 11.42 -7.50 -11.01
CA GLY A 126 11.52 -8.51 -9.97
C GLY A 126 11.52 -7.98 -8.54
N TYR A 127 12.37 -8.55 -7.71
CA TYR A 127 12.45 -8.18 -6.30
C TYR A 127 13.84 -8.46 -5.71
N PHE A 128 14.12 -7.89 -4.54
CA PHE A 128 15.28 -8.27 -3.72
C PHE A 128 14.83 -9.18 -2.60
N THR A 129 15.60 -10.24 -2.35
CA THR A 129 15.55 -11.02 -1.11
C THR A 129 16.65 -10.53 -0.19
N VAL A 130 16.32 -10.21 1.04
CA VAL A 130 17.28 -9.73 2.05
C VAL A 130 17.32 -10.69 3.21
N ASP A 131 18.52 -11.17 3.55
CA ASP A 131 18.80 -11.81 4.84
C ASP A 131 19.03 -10.71 5.88
N LEU A 132 18.09 -10.55 6.81
CA LEU A 132 18.11 -9.49 7.82
C LEU A 132 19.21 -9.72 8.88
N THR A 133 19.62 -10.98 9.09
CA THR A 133 20.69 -11.33 10.02
C THR A 133 22.07 -11.09 9.41
N ALA A 134 22.30 -11.60 8.20
CA ALA A 134 23.55 -11.40 7.47
C ALA A 134 23.68 -9.95 6.94
N GLY A 135 22.57 -9.25 6.70
CA GLY A 135 22.54 -7.93 6.08
C GLY A 135 23.00 -8.00 4.62
N THR A 136 22.50 -8.96 3.87
CA THR A 136 22.82 -9.15 2.45
C THR A 136 21.57 -9.12 1.60
N ALA A 137 21.64 -8.46 0.44
CA ALA A 137 20.55 -8.38 -0.52
C ALA A 137 20.92 -9.11 -1.81
N THR A 138 20.02 -9.94 -2.31
CA THR A 138 20.19 -10.69 -3.56
C THR A 138 19.05 -10.31 -4.52
N PRO A 139 19.35 -9.83 -5.72
CA PRO A 139 18.34 -9.55 -6.73
C PRO A 139 17.79 -10.85 -7.32
N VAL A 140 16.48 -10.87 -7.57
CA VAL A 140 15.76 -11.96 -8.24
C VAL A 140 14.94 -11.39 -9.38
N SER A 141 15.24 -11.80 -10.60
CA SER A 141 14.47 -11.40 -11.80
C SER A 141 13.32 -12.38 -12.04
N ILE A 142 12.15 -11.86 -12.40
CA ILE A 142 10.99 -12.66 -12.79
C ILE A 142 11.03 -12.86 -14.30
N THR A 143 10.90 -14.11 -14.73
CA THR A 143 10.92 -14.48 -16.14
C THR A 143 9.81 -13.77 -16.90
N ASP A 144 10.14 -13.22 -18.05
CA ASP A 144 9.27 -12.46 -18.96
C ASP A 144 8.65 -11.18 -18.38
N GLU A 145 9.19 -10.67 -17.25
CA GLU A 145 8.69 -9.47 -16.57
C GLU A 145 9.75 -8.36 -16.42
N ALA A 146 10.80 -8.36 -17.23
CA ALA A 146 11.95 -7.43 -17.08
C ALA A 146 11.55 -5.94 -17.09
N ASP A 147 10.47 -5.57 -17.77
CA ASP A 147 9.97 -4.21 -17.88
C ASP A 147 8.83 -3.86 -16.93
N THR A 148 8.37 -4.81 -16.12
CA THR A 148 7.27 -4.60 -15.17
C THR A 148 7.72 -3.80 -13.96
N ASP A 149 7.05 -2.67 -13.69
CA ASP A 149 7.27 -1.88 -12.49
C ASP A 149 6.46 -2.47 -11.33
N PHE A 150 7.11 -3.31 -10.51
CA PHE A 150 6.46 -3.87 -9.33
C PHE A 150 6.41 -2.83 -8.19
N THR A 151 5.21 -2.60 -7.67
CA THR A 151 4.88 -1.54 -6.69
C THR A 151 4.47 -2.08 -5.34
N ALA A 152 4.17 -3.37 -5.25
CA ALA A 152 3.77 -4.05 -4.02
C ALA A 152 4.32 -5.47 -4.00
N ILE A 153 4.54 -6.02 -2.81
CA ILE A 153 4.99 -7.38 -2.60
C ILE A 153 4.48 -7.89 -1.24
N ALA A 154 4.08 -9.16 -1.18
CA ALA A 154 3.75 -9.83 0.06
C ALA A 154 4.10 -11.31 -0.03
N ARG A 155 4.32 -11.96 1.12
CA ARG A 155 4.62 -13.39 1.21
C ARG A 155 3.49 -14.14 1.88
N ARG A 156 2.99 -15.19 1.23
CA ARG A 156 1.95 -16.10 1.76
C ARG A 156 2.52 -17.07 2.78
N ALA A 157 1.65 -17.69 3.56
CA ALA A 157 2.05 -18.72 4.53
C ALA A 157 2.74 -19.93 3.89
N ASP A 158 2.34 -20.31 2.65
CA ASP A 158 2.98 -21.36 1.87
C ASP A 158 4.36 -20.98 1.29
N GLY A 159 4.79 -19.75 1.50
CA GLY A 159 6.08 -19.21 1.07
C GLY A 159 6.07 -18.56 -0.31
N ARG A 160 5.01 -18.70 -1.10
CA ARG A 160 4.90 -18.02 -2.39
C ARG A 160 4.76 -16.52 -2.22
N LEU A 161 5.30 -15.78 -3.18
CA LEU A 161 5.17 -14.33 -3.23
C LEU A 161 3.99 -13.91 -4.11
N VAL A 162 3.35 -12.82 -3.74
CA VAL A 162 2.41 -12.08 -4.57
C VAL A 162 2.99 -10.70 -4.79
N LEU A 163 3.11 -10.29 -6.06
CA LEU A 163 3.58 -8.98 -6.45
C LEU A 163 2.45 -8.19 -7.13
N GLY A 164 2.51 -6.89 -7.01
CA GLY A 164 1.61 -5.98 -7.70
C GLY A 164 2.39 -5.00 -8.55
N SER A 165 1.81 -4.56 -9.66
CA SER A 165 2.46 -3.65 -10.60
C SER A 165 1.74 -2.31 -10.75
N ALA A 166 2.47 -1.36 -11.31
CA ALA A 166 1.97 -0.03 -11.60
C ALA A 166 0.87 -0.01 -12.67
N ASP A 167 0.83 -1.01 -13.54
CA ASP A 167 -0.17 -1.17 -14.60
C ASP A 167 -1.45 -1.89 -14.16
N GLY A 168 -1.57 -2.17 -12.85
CA GLY A 168 -2.78 -2.76 -12.25
C GLY A 168 -2.87 -4.27 -12.37
N THR A 169 -1.74 -4.97 -12.46
CA THR A 169 -1.69 -6.43 -12.49
C THR A 169 -1.16 -6.98 -11.15
N ALA A 170 -1.85 -7.97 -10.59
CA ALA A 170 -1.35 -8.77 -9.48
C ALA A 170 -0.81 -10.10 -10.01
N TYR A 171 0.38 -10.47 -9.54
CA TYR A 171 1.15 -11.64 -9.95
C TYR A 171 1.31 -12.59 -8.77
N THR A 172 0.80 -13.81 -8.89
CA THR A 172 1.09 -14.89 -7.94
C THR A 172 2.22 -15.73 -8.49
N LEU A 173 3.33 -15.83 -7.75
CA LEU A 173 4.47 -16.62 -8.18
C LEU A 173 4.25 -18.10 -7.92
N GLY A 174 4.64 -18.94 -8.90
CA GLY A 174 4.70 -20.40 -8.76
C GLY A 174 6.05 -20.88 -8.22
N SER A 175 7.10 -20.12 -8.48
CA SER A 175 8.44 -20.32 -7.96
C SER A 175 9.09 -18.96 -7.68
N ALA A 176 10.35 -18.91 -7.30
CA ALA A 176 11.07 -17.65 -7.07
C ALA A 176 11.10 -16.75 -8.33
N THR A 177 11.08 -17.33 -9.53
CA THR A 177 11.29 -16.61 -10.79
C THR A 177 10.16 -16.75 -11.81
N THR A 178 9.15 -17.58 -11.55
CA THR A 178 8.06 -17.85 -12.51
C THR A 178 6.70 -17.44 -11.96
N VAL A 179 5.90 -16.85 -12.82
CA VAL A 179 4.52 -16.48 -12.53
C VAL A 179 3.60 -17.68 -12.76
N ALA A 180 2.73 -17.99 -11.80
CA ALA A 180 1.68 -18.99 -11.91
C ALA A 180 0.35 -18.41 -12.37
N GLU A 181 -0.01 -17.19 -11.88
CA GLU A 181 -1.28 -16.53 -12.18
C GLU A 181 -1.10 -15.01 -12.27
N LYS A 182 -1.83 -14.38 -13.18
CA LYS A 182 -1.91 -12.92 -13.36
C LYS A 182 -3.37 -12.47 -13.34
N VAL A 183 -3.65 -11.44 -12.56
CA VAL A 183 -4.97 -10.80 -12.50
C VAL A 183 -4.81 -9.32 -12.80
N LYS A 184 -5.28 -8.88 -13.97
CA LYS A 184 -5.22 -7.47 -14.41
C LYS A 184 -6.60 -6.84 -14.35
N ILE A 185 -6.99 -6.34 -13.18
CA ILE A 185 -8.30 -5.72 -12.93
C ILE A 185 -8.20 -4.41 -12.15
N PHE A 186 -7.01 -4.02 -11.70
CA PHE A 186 -6.78 -2.84 -10.90
C PHE A 186 -6.38 -1.65 -11.78
N ALA A 187 -6.57 -0.43 -11.29
CA ALA A 187 -5.94 0.74 -11.89
C ALA A 187 -4.45 0.75 -11.57
N ARG A 188 -4.11 0.36 -10.34
CA ARG A 188 -2.76 0.19 -9.82
C ARG A 188 -2.80 -0.77 -8.63
N VAL A 189 -1.76 -1.55 -8.42
CA VAL A 189 -1.61 -2.29 -7.18
C VAL A 189 -0.69 -1.48 -6.24
N ASP A 190 -1.27 -0.85 -5.22
CA ASP A 190 -0.52 0.04 -4.32
C ASP A 190 0.04 -0.67 -3.09
N ALA A 191 -0.68 -1.66 -2.56
CA ALA A 191 -0.22 -2.50 -1.46
C ALA A 191 -0.85 -3.89 -1.54
N ILE A 192 -0.16 -4.87 -0.98
CA ILE A 192 -0.65 -6.23 -0.79
C ILE A 192 -0.34 -6.64 0.64
N VAL A 193 -1.30 -7.26 1.31
CA VAL A 193 -1.10 -8.00 2.55
C VAL A 193 -1.62 -9.42 2.39
N THR A 194 -1.15 -10.34 3.22
CA THR A 194 -1.57 -11.74 3.17
C THR A 194 -2.13 -12.19 4.52
N GLU A 195 -3.15 -13.03 4.46
CA GLU A 195 -3.67 -13.79 5.57
C GLU A 195 -3.72 -15.27 5.18
N GLY A 196 -2.92 -16.09 5.84
CA GLY A 196 -2.70 -17.46 5.40
C GLY A 196 -2.13 -17.50 3.97
N ASN A 197 -2.86 -18.17 3.07
CA ASN A 197 -2.51 -18.27 1.64
C ASN A 197 -3.33 -17.32 0.75
N ASP A 198 -4.23 -16.54 1.33
CA ASP A 198 -4.97 -15.53 0.59
C ASP A 198 -4.22 -14.19 0.63
N ALA A 199 -4.47 -13.34 -0.35
CA ALA A 199 -3.90 -12.01 -0.42
C ALA A 199 -5.02 -10.96 -0.57
N VAL A 200 -4.83 -9.79 -0.01
CA VAL A 200 -5.70 -8.64 -0.20
C VAL A 200 -4.90 -7.54 -0.87
N VAL A 201 -5.41 -7.05 -1.98
CA VAL A 201 -4.83 -5.99 -2.79
C VAL A 201 -5.53 -4.67 -2.47
N LEU A 202 -4.77 -3.62 -2.23
CA LEU A 202 -5.25 -2.24 -2.15
C LEU A 202 -4.98 -1.53 -3.48
N ASP A 203 -6.03 -0.97 -4.06
CA ASP A 203 -5.98 0.02 -5.15
C ASP A 203 -6.45 1.37 -4.62
N ARG A 204 -5.51 2.31 -4.44
CA ARG A 204 -5.79 3.64 -3.88
C ARG A 204 -6.55 4.52 -4.86
N GLY A 205 -6.31 4.34 -6.15
CA GLY A 205 -7.02 5.07 -7.21
C GLY A 205 -8.50 4.70 -7.28
N GLN A 206 -8.83 3.44 -7.01
CA GLN A 206 -10.21 2.97 -6.92
C GLN A 206 -10.77 3.05 -5.49
N THR A 207 -9.95 3.34 -4.50
CA THR A 207 -10.29 3.23 -3.06
C THR A 207 -10.98 1.90 -2.75
N SER A 208 -10.35 0.80 -3.13
CA SER A 208 -10.90 -0.55 -3.04
C SER A 208 -9.89 -1.56 -2.49
N VAL A 209 -10.41 -2.59 -1.84
CA VAL A 209 -9.68 -3.79 -1.46
C VAL A 209 -10.27 -4.99 -2.19
N THR A 210 -9.40 -5.88 -2.68
CA THR A 210 -9.81 -7.08 -3.42
C THR A 210 -9.09 -8.30 -2.89
N ALA A 211 -9.82 -9.34 -2.54
CA ALA A 211 -9.25 -10.62 -2.12
C ALA A 211 -8.82 -11.47 -3.34
N LEU A 212 -7.64 -12.05 -3.24
CA LEU A 212 -7.13 -13.08 -4.14
C LEU A 212 -6.98 -14.38 -3.32
N ASN A 213 -7.56 -15.47 -3.81
CA ASN A 213 -7.45 -16.76 -3.15
C ASN A 213 -6.03 -17.38 -3.28
N SER A 214 -5.84 -18.55 -2.70
CA SER A 214 -4.56 -19.29 -2.75
C SER A 214 -4.09 -19.62 -4.17
N ASP A 215 -4.98 -19.71 -5.16
CA ASP A 215 -4.62 -19.88 -6.58
C ASP A 215 -4.23 -18.56 -7.26
N GLY A 216 -4.40 -17.42 -6.61
CA GLY A 216 -4.15 -16.09 -7.17
C GLY A 216 -5.32 -15.48 -7.92
N ARG A 217 -6.51 -16.09 -7.87
CA ARG A 217 -7.71 -15.61 -8.56
C ARG A 217 -8.48 -14.62 -7.69
N SER A 218 -8.99 -13.57 -8.32
CA SER A 218 -9.85 -12.60 -7.63
C SER A 218 -11.15 -13.22 -7.13
N GLN A 219 -11.53 -12.87 -5.91
CA GLN A 219 -12.75 -13.31 -5.25
C GLN A 219 -13.73 -12.14 -5.09
N GLN A 220 -13.71 -11.47 -3.96
CA GLN A 220 -14.54 -10.31 -3.68
C GLN A 220 -13.72 -9.04 -3.78
N ALA A 221 -14.38 -7.96 -4.24
CA ALA A 221 -13.86 -6.61 -4.22
C ALA A 221 -14.83 -5.71 -3.46
N LEU A 222 -14.33 -4.92 -2.54
CA LEU A 222 -15.10 -3.99 -1.74
C LEU A 222 -14.53 -2.58 -1.83
N ARG A 223 -15.39 -1.60 -1.76
CA ARG A 223 -14.96 -0.22 -1.56
C ARG A 223 -14.34 -0.07 -0.16
N ALA A 224 -13.25 0.67 -0.07
CA ALA A 224 -12.55 0.94 1.18
C ALA A 224 -12.62 2.45 1.50
N GLY A 225 -13.80 2.89 1.91
CA GLY A 225 -14.04 4.29 2.29
C GLY A 225 -13.99 5.29 1.14
N GLU A 226 -13.57 6.53 1.43
CA GLU A 226 -13.50 7.65 0.49
C GLU A 226 -12.12 7.85 -0.12
N GLY A 227 -11.07 7.35 0.56
CA GLY A 227 -9.69 7.47 0.12
C GLY A 227 -8.75 6.61 0.96
N ALA A 228 -8.89 5.28 0.80
CA ALA A 228 -7.97 4.32 1.39
C ALA A 228 -6.54 4.59 0.95
N ALA A 229 -5.62 4.71 1.91
CA ALA A 229 -4.24 5.12 1.65
C ALA A 229 -3.20 4.04 1.99
N THR A 230 -3.43 3.31 3.09
CA THR A 230 -2.51 2.28 3.58
C THR A 230 -3.27 1.06 4.08
N MET A 231 -2.58 -0.06 4.16
CA MET A 231 -3.13 -1.34 4.58
C MET A 231 -2.09 -2.12 5.40
N ALA A 232 -2.53 -2.83 6.43
CA ALA A 232 -1.69 -3.71 7.24
C ALA A 232 -2.43 -4.99 7.59
N ALA A 233 -1.69 -6.11 7.70
CA ALA A 233 -2.21 -7.33 8.27
C ALA A 233 -2.28 -7.22 9.81
N ASP A 234 -3.23 -7.92 10.40
CA ASP A 234 -3.42 -8.01 11.84
C ASP A 234 -3.27 -9.49 12.26
N PRO A 235 -2.50 -9.81 13.30
CA PRO A 235 -2.28 -11.18 13.75
C PRO A 235 -3.56 -11.97 14.11
N ALA A 236 -4.70 -11.28 14.27
CA ALA A 236 -6.01 -11.92 14.47
C ALA A 236 -6.72 -12.30 13.16
N GLY A 237 -6.03 -12.34 12.03
CA GLY A 237 -6.58 -12.72 10.72
C GLY A 237 -7.44 -11.64 10.07
N ARG A 238 -7.14 -10.39 10.33
CA ARG A 238 -7.86 -9.24 9.77
C ARG A 238 -6.94 -8.38 8.92
N VAL A 239 -7.55 -7.58 8.07
CA VAL A 239 -6.87 -6.54 7.29
C VAL A 239 -7.35 -5.18 7.78
N LEU A 240 -6.42 -4.34 8.18
CA LEU A 240 -6.62 -2.96 8.59
C LEU A 240 -6.40 -2.05 7.39
N VAL A 241 -7.28 -1.08 7.19
CA VAL A 241 -7.14 -0.07 6.12
C VAL A 241 -7.35 1.32 6.72
N ALA A 242 -6.43 2.23 6.47
CA ALA A 242 -6.62 3.64 6.80
C ALA A 242 -7.31 4.36 5.63
N ASP A 243 -8.54 4.73 5.83
CA ASP A 243 -9.27 5.67 4.97
C ASP A 243 -8.89 7.10 5.37
N THR A 244 -7.79 7.59 4.82
CA THR A 244 -7.22 8.89 5.21
C THR A 244 -8.17 10.05 4.88
N ARG A 245 -8.87 9.99 3.74
CA ARG A 245 -9.80 11.05 3.32
C ARG A 245 -11.10 10.99 4.10
N GLY A 246 -11.67 9.80 4.31
CA GLY A 246 -12.88 9.61 5.10
C GLY A 246 -12.64 9.69 6.61
N GLY A 247 -11.37 9.71 7.07
CA GLY A 247 -11.04 9.80 8.49
C GLY A 247 -11.47 8.58 9.27
N GLN A 248 -11.19 7.36 8.76
CA GLN A 248 -11.66 6.10 9.35
C GLN A 248 -10.57 5.03 9.40
N LEU A 249 -10.67 4.16 10.40
CA LEU A 249 -10.07 2.83 10.40
C LEU A 249 -11.12 1.84 9.92
N LEU A 250 -10.85 1.15 8.81
CA LEU A 250 -11.68 0.07 8.30
C LEU A 250 -11.02 -1.28 8.62
N VAL A 251 -11.82 -2.26 9.01
CA VAL A 251 -11.35 -3.60 9.39
C VAL A 251 -12.08 -4.64 8.54
N PHE A 252 -11.32 -5.42 7.79
CA PHE A 252 -11.87 -6.47 6.92
C PHE A 252 -11.51 -7.87 7.43
N GLY A 253 -12.45 -8.81 7.33
CA GLY A 253 -12.16 -10.23 7.30
C GLY A 253 -11.77 -10.66 5.89
N VAL A 254 -10.98 -11.72 5.74
CA VAL A 254 -10.39 -12.07 4.43
C VAL A 254 -11.14 -13.18 3.70
N ASP A 255 -11.58 -14.21 4.40
CA ASP A 255 -12.32 -15.33 3.82
C ASP A 255 -13.69 -15.54 4.51
N PRO A 256 -14.76 -15.07 3.87
CA PRO A 256 -14.84 -14.17 2.71
C PRO A 256 -14.42 -12.74 3.06
N LEU A 257 -14.04 -11.95 2.03
CA LEU A 257 -13.74 -10.53 2.22
C LEU A 257 -15.00 -9.78 2.64
N ILE A 258 -15.04 -9.30 3.88
CA ILE A 258 -16.18 -8.58 4.47
C ILE A 258 -15.66 -7.42 5.30
N GLU A 259 -16.20 -6.22 5.12
CA GLU A 259 -15.99 -5.12 6.05
C GLU A 259 -16.72 -5.43 7.37
N ARG A 260 -15.94 -5.58 8.43
CA ARG A 260 -16.45 -5.93 9.77
C ARG A 260 -16.65 -4.71 10.65
N GLN A 261 -15.78 -3.70 10.48
CA GLN A 261 -15.80 -2.50 11.30
C GLN A 261 -15.38 -1.30 10.46
N ALA A 262 -16.09 -0.18 10.63
CA ALA A 262 -15.69 1.15 10.19
C ALA A 262 -15.76 2.08 11.41
N TYR A 263 -14.65 2.70 11.76
CA TYR A 263 -14.56 3.51 12.97
C TYR A 263 -13.92 4.87 12.69
N PRO A 264 -14.53 5.97 13.14
CA PRO A 264 -13.96 7.30 12.96
C PRO A 264 -12.61 7.44 13.66
N VAL A 265 -11.59 7.78 12.89
CA VAL A 265 -10.26 8.13 13.35
C VAL A 265 -9.92 9.49 12.76
N PRO A 266 -10.08 10.58 13.52
CA PRO A 266 -9.84 11.93 13.01
C PRO A 266 -8.35 12.17 12.77
N GLN A 267 -8.01 13.35 12.25
CA GLN A 267 -6.64 13.83 12.08
C GLN A 267 -5.81 13.02 11.07
N ALA A 268 -6.44 12.63 9.96
CA ALA A 268 -5.82 11.96 8.83
C ALA A 268 -5.09 10.65 9.24
N PRO A 269 -5.82 9.55 9.50
CA PRO A 269 -5.24 8.25 9.77
C PRO A 269 -4.38 7.80 8.59
N TYR A 270 -3.19 7.22 8.86
CA TYR A 270 -2.31 6.80 7.78
C TYR A 270 -1.48 5.55 8.12
N GLY A 271 -0.40 5.66 8.92
CA GLY A 271 0.41 4.52 9.30
C GLY A 271 -0.39 3.49 10.10
N LEU A 272 -0.22 2.22 9.78
CA LEU A 272 -0.92 1.10 10.41
C LEU A 272 0.06 0.03 10.85
N ALA A 273 -0.23 -0.61 11.99
CA ALA A 273 0.35 -1.88 12.38
C ALA A 273 -0.69 -2.71 13.15
N GLY A 274 -0.74 -4.02 12.88
CA GLY A 274 -1.47 -4.96 13.71
C GLY A 274 -0.61 -5.48 14.85
N SER A 275 -1.22 -5.77 15.99
CA SER A 275 -0.62 -6.53 17.09
C SER A 275 -1.66 -7.48 17.69
N ARG A 276 -1.23 -8.42 18.53
CA ARG A 276 -2.16 -9.39 19.15
C ARG A 276 -3.30 -8.73 19.89
N ASN A 277 -3.07 -7.57 20.50
CA ASN A 277 -4.02 -6.91 21.36
C ASN A 277 -4.66 -5.67 20.76
N LEU A 278 -3.91 -4.91 19.96
CA LEU A 278 -4.33 -3.60 19.46
C LEU A 278 -4.04 -3.43 17.97
N ALA A 279 -4.92 -2.71 17.30
CA ALA A 279 -4.66 -2.12 16.00
C ALA A 279 -4.08 -0.72 16.22
N TRP A 280 -2.92 -0.44 15.65
CA TRP A 280 -2.20 0.82 15.77
C TRP A 280 -2.45 1.69 14.55
N VAL A 281 -2.83 2.94 14.79
CA VAL A 281 -3.13 3.92 13.75
C VAL A 281 -2.40 5.22 14.04
N SER A 282 -1.60 5.71 13.10
CA SER A 282 -1.06 7.07 13.21
C SER A 282 -2.06 8.11 12.72
N GLN A 283 -2.08 9.26 13.37
CA GLN A 283 -2.84 10.46 13.03
C GLN A 283 -1.86 11.54 12.58
N THR A 284 -1.60 11.59 11.25
CA THR A 284 -0.49 12.40 10.71
C THR A 284 -0.69 13.88 10.91
N ALA A 285 -1.92 14.40 10.87
CA ALA A 285 -2.20 15.81 11.10
C ALA A 285 -1.97 16.26 12.56
N ALA A 286 -1.82 15.32 13.50
CA ALA A 286 -1.65 15.63 14.93
C ALA A 286 -0.33 15.12 15.53
N ASN A 287 0.52 14.40 14.77
CA ASN A 287 1.68 13.68 15.28
C ASN A 287 1.34 12.81 16.49
N MET A 288 0.35 11.95 16.32
CA MET A 288 -0.13 11.02 17.34
C MET A 288 -0.17 9.61 16.78
N VAL A 289 -0.07 8.60 17.64
CA VAL A 289 -0.40 7.22 17.37
C VAL A 289 -1.37 6.71 18.42
N VAL A 290 -2.36 5.93 18.00
CA VAL A 290 -3.43 5.41 18.84
C VAL A 290 -3.50 3.91 18.69
N GLY A 291 -3.65 3.20 19.81
CA GLY A 291 -3.91 1.77 19.87
C GLY A 291 -5.38 1.49 20.18
N TYR A 292 -6.05 0.78 19.28
CA TYR A 292 -7.47 0.40 19.38
C TYR A 292 -7.61 -1.09 19.68
N ASP A 293 -8.40 -1.42 20.70
CA ASP A 293 -8.90 -2.77 20.93
C ASP A 293 -10.10 -3.03 20.01
N LEU A 294 -10.00 -4.05 19.16
CA LEU A 294 -11.02 -4.42 18.19
C LEU A 294 -11.87 -5.62 18.62
N THR A 295 -11.71 -6.13 19.83
CA THR A 295 -12.35 -7.40 20.28
C THR A 295 -13.85 -7.28 20.49
N THR A 296 -14.36 -6.09 20.82
CA THR A 296 -15.76 -5.85 21.16
C THR A 296 -16.66 -5.54 19.96
N GLY A 297 -16.13 -5.60 18.73
CA GLY A 297 -16.87 -5.24 17.52
C GLY A 297 -16.92 -3.73 17.24
N ILE A 298 -16.75 -2.90 18.27
CA ILE A 298 -16.57 -1.45 18.16
C ILE A 298 -15.13 -1.14 18.64
N PRO A 299 -14.27 -0.54 17.82
CA PRO A 299 -12.93 -0.17 18.24
C PRO A 299 -12.94 0.73 19.47
N VAL A 300 -12.16 0.36 20.48
CA VAL A 300 -12.02 1.10 21.74
C VAL A 300 -10.60 1.61 21.87
N GLU A 301 -10.42 2.93 21.95
CA GLU A 301 -9.11 3.52 22.23
C GLU A 301 -8.62 3.07 23.61
N LYS A 302 -7.43 2.48 23.66
CA LYS A 302 -6.78 2.03 24.91
C LYS A 302 -5.61 2.91 25.29
N VAL A 303 -4.81 3.30 24.31
CA VAL A 303 -3.58 4.07 24.50
C VAL A 303 -3.41 5.09 23.39
N ARG A 304 -2.72 6.19 23.72
CA ARG A 304 -2.41 7.27 22.80
C ARG A 304 -1.05 7.88 23.15
N TYR A 305 -0.19 8.05 22.12
CA TYR A 305 1.15 8.59 22.30
C TYR A 305 1.45 9.73 21.34
N PRO A 306 2.11 10.82 21.78
CA PRO A 306 2.71 11.79 20.87
C PRO A 306 3.87 11.17 20.11
N THR A 307 3.98 11.51 18.82
CA THR A 307 4.97 10.92 17.92
C THR A 307 5.97 11.92 17.38
N VAL A 308 7.01 11.36 16.74
CA VAL A 308 7.85 12.11 15.79
C VAL A 308 6.99 12.74 14.70
N GLN A 309 7.53 13.79 14.07
CA GLN A 309 6.85 14.46 12.96
C GLN A 309 6.64 13.46 11.78
N GLN A 310 5.47 13.54 11.14
CA GLN A 310 5.09 12.77 9.97
C GLN A 310 5.18 11.25 10.21
N PRO A 311 4.40 10.67 11.14
CA PRO A 311 4.45 9.26 11.52
C PRO A 311 3.76 8.37 10.47
N ASN A 312 4.41 8.18 9.31
CA ASN A 312 3.78 7.51 8.17
C ASN A 312 3.89 5.99 8.19
N SER A 313 4.88 5.43 8.89
CA SER A 313 5.06 3.97 8.95
C SER A 313 5.12 3.48 10.39
N LEU A 314 4.46 2.37 10.67
CA LEU A 314 4.43 1.71 11.96
C LEU A 314 4.90 0.27 11.81
N ALA A 315 5.55 -0.25 12.85
CA ALA A 315 5.82 -1.66 13.01
C ALA A 315 5.70 -2.04 14.49
N PHE A 316 5.34 -3.28 14.77
CA PHE A 316 5.13 -3.75 16.14
C PHE A 316 5.89 -5.05 16.41
N ASP A 317 6.52 -5.14 17.57
CA ASP A 317 7.11 -6.36 18.11
C ASP A 317 6.20 -6.90 19.22
N ASP A 318 5.43 -7.93 18.89
CA ASP A 318 4.51 -8.58 19.83
C ASP A 318 5.22 -9.30 21.00
N LYS A 319 6.49 -9.64 20.83
CA LYS A 319 7.28 -10.34 21.86
C LYS A 319 7.70 -9.39 22.97
N SER A 320 8.13 -8.19 22.62
CA SER A 320 8.62 -7.18 23.57
C SER A 320 7.59 -6.09 23.87
N ASP A 321 6.38 -6.16 23.31
CA ASP A 321 5.35 -5.12 23.38
C ASP A 321 5.92 -3.73 22.99
N THR A 322 6.63 -3.69 21.86
CA THR A 322 7.30 -2.49 21.38
C THR A 322 6.70 -1.98 20.08
N LEU A 323 6.21 -0.74 20.10
CA LEU A 323 5.77 -0.02 18.90
C LEU A 323 6.92 0.83 18.34
N TYR A 324 7.16 0.70 17.06
CA TYR A 324 8.08 1.52 16.29
C TYR A 324 7.27 2.48 15.41
N VAL A 325 7.60 3.78 15.50
CA VAL A 325 6.99 4.84 14.69
C VAL A 325 8.08 5.50 13.87
N VAL A 326 7.95 5.44 12.53
CA VAL A 326 8.97 5.93 11.61
C VAL A 326 8.51 7.22 10.95
N SER A 327 9.35 8.26 11.09
CA SER A 327 9.13 9.56 10.47
C SER A 327 9.41 9.50 8.96
N ALA A 328 8.47 9.95 8.13
CA ALA A 328 8.69 10.09 6.68
C ALA A 328 9.48 11.34 6.29
N THR A 329 9.83 12.21 7.26
CA THR A 329 10.62 13.42 7.04
C THR A 329 12.04 13.33 7.60
N GLY A 330 12.45 12.14 8.07
CA GLY A 330 13.79 11.91 8.60
C GLY A 330 13.96 12.39 10.05
N ALA A 331 12.87 12.60 10.81
CA ALA A 331 12.95 12.95 12.23
C ALA A 331 13.33 11.75 13.12
N GLY A 332 13.59 10.58 12.54
CA GLY A 332 14.06 9.39 13.24
C GLY A 332 13.01 8.27 13.36
N VAL A 333 13.41 7.25 14.13
CA VAL A 333 12.55 6.13 14.53
C VAL A 333 12.28 6.25 16.03
N GLN A 334 11.01 6.38 16.37
CA GLN A 334 10.56 6.41 17.76
C GLN A 334 10.27 4.97 18.24
N VAL A 335 10.76 4.63 19.44
CA VAL A 335 10.62 3.32 20.07
C VAL A 335 9.82 3.47 21.35
N ILE A 336 8.63 2.93 21.37
CA ILE A 336 7.73 2.95 22.54
C ILE A 336 7.65 1.54 23.10
N ARG A 337 8.28 1.30 24.24
CA ARG A 337 8.26 0.00 24.95
C ARG A 337 7.02 -0.11 25.82
N ASN A 338 6.51 -1.34 26.05
CA ASN A 338 5.26 -1.61 26.78
C ASN A 338 4.12 -0.75 26.21
N ALA A 339 4.03 -0.71 24.88
CA ALA A 339 3.17 0.22 24.16
C ALA A 339 1.67 -0.09 24.35
N ALA A 340 1.29 -1.34 24.53
CA ALA A 340 -0.11 -1.70 24.80
C ALA A 340 -0.58 -1.32 26.23
N GLY A 341 0.32 -0.81 27.07
CA GLY A 341 0.05 -0.44 28.47
C GLY A 341 0.14 -1.64 29.42
N ALA A 342 0.24 -1.35 30.71
CA ALA A 342 0.22 -2.39 31.72
C ALA A 342 -1.12 -3.14 31.68
N ARG A 343 -1.06 -4.48 31.62
CA ARG A 343 -2.21 -5.37 31.74
C ARG A 343 -2.78 -5.35 33.16
#